data_5ba5d82f1153ebb9860e9fc7266507de
#
_entry.id   5ba5d82f1153ebb9860e9fc7266507de
#
_cell.length_a   1.000
_cell.length_b   1.000
_cell.length_c   1.000
_cell.angle_alpha   90.00
_cell.angle_beta   90.00
_cell.angle_gamma   90.00
#
_symmetry.space_group_name_H-M   'P 1'
#
loop_
_entity.id
_entity.type
_entity.pdbx_description
1 polymer ?
#
loop_
_entity_poly.entity_id
_entity_poly.type
_entity_poly.pdbx_seq_one_letter_code
_entity_poly.pdbx_strand_id
1 'polypeptide(L)'
;MAFFAVGLPGILMAIWVWTLREPIRGLSDGLITPVHPNPFAAAGTELTAMLPGSHFYRLWLFGGDLRALMINLIALTLISSLAIFLYQISGNTIQWTALGMGVFAAFSWAQSLQLRDPPAFHLLFNTFTLRCAVIGFPSMAFITYGIGFWSPPFFPRAHEVSASETGTILDLTAAIGGWSGVTLGGVLADKLRGWSPRAKL
;
A
#
# COMPACT_ATOMS: atom_id res chain seq x y z
N MET A 1 -0.72 -22.97 -19.19
CA MET A 1 -0.32 -22.14 -20.35
C MET A 1 -0.48 -20.64 -20.10
N ALA A 2 -1.58 -20.14 -19.49
CA ALA A 2 -1.77 -18.69 -19.25
C ALA A 2 -0.65 -18.03 -18.44
N PHE A 3 -0.15 -18.66 -17.38
CA PHE A 3 0.95 -18.15 -16.55
C PHE A 3 2.26 -17.98 -17.33
N PHE A 4 2.55 -18.87 -18.27
CA PHE A 4 3.76 -18.75 -19.13
C PHE A 4 3.60 -17.62 -20.14
N ALA A 5 2.39 -17.41 -20.68
CA ALA A 5 2.14 -16.34 -21.64
C ALA A 5 2.31 -14.95 -21.01
N VAL A 6 2.01 -14.81 -19.72
CA VAL A 6 2.19 -13.53 -18.99
C VAL A 6 3.58 -13.43 -18.38
N GLY A 7 4.14 -14.53 -17.89
CA GLY A 7 5.44 -14.55 -17.21
C GLY A 7 6.63 -14.33 -18.13
N LEU A 8 6.61 -14.92 -19.34
CA LEU A 8 7.72 -14.78 -20.32
C LEU A 8 7.97 -13.33 -20.74
N PRO A 9 6.97 -12.55 -21.17
CA PRO A 9 7.17 -11.12 -21.41
C PRO A 9 7.70 -10.35 -20.20
N GLY A 10 7.26 -10.71 -18.99
CA GLY A 10 7.75 -10.12 -17.75
C GLY A 10 9.24 -10.35 -17.51
N ILE A 11 9.74 -11.56 -17.79
CA ILE A 11 11.17 -11.87 -17.69
C ILE A 11 11.98 -11.08 -18.72
N LEU A 12 11.50 -10.98 -19.95
CA LEU A 12 12.16 -10.18 -20.99
C LEU A 12 12.25 -8.71 -20.61
N MET A 13 11.16 -8.16 -20.05
CA MET A 13 11.16 -6.79 -19.54
C MET A 13 12.10 -6.61 -18.35
N ALA A 14 12.19 -7.57 -17.45
CA ALA A 14 13.12 -7.52 -16.32
C ALA A 14 14.58 -7.50 -16.78
N ILE A 15 14.95 -8.33 -17.78
CA ILE A 15 16.27 -8.33 -18.40
C ILE A 15 16.53 -6.98 -19.07
N TRP A 16 15.57 -6.45 -19.80
CA TRP A 16 15.71 -5.15 -20.45
C TRP A 16 15.91 -4.02 -19.44
N VAL A 17 15.11 -3.97 -18.37
CA VAL A 17 15.25 -2.98 -17.29
C VAL A 17 16.64 -3.07 -16.64
N TRP A 18 17.19 -4.27 -16.48
CA TRP A 18 18.55 -4.45 -15.94
C TRP A 18 19.64 -3.80 -16.81
N THR A 19 19.42 -3.71 -18.12
CA THR A 19 20.38 -3.05 -19.03
C THR A 19 20.29 -1.52 -19.04
N LEU A 20 19.23 -0.95 -18.43
CA LEU A 20 19.05 0.50 -18.37
C LEU A 20 20.01 1.13 -17.36
N ARG A 21 20.59 2.26 -17.75
CA ARG A 21 21.38 3.08 -16.83
C ARG A 21 20.43 3.70 -15.78
N GLU A 22 20.78 3.54 -14.51
CA GLU A 22 20.05 4.23 -13.44
C GLU A 22 20.25 5.75 -13.57
N PRO A 23 19.17 6.54 -13.71
CA PRO A 23 19.28 8.00 -13.75
C PRO A 23 19.71 8.52 -12.38
N ILE A 24 20.28 9.72 -12.36
CA ILE A 24 20.63 10.38 -11.11
C ILE A 24 19.35 10.60 -10.31
N ARG A 25 19.31 10.05 -9.08
CA ARG A 25 18.14 10.12 -8.20
C ARG A 25 17.81 11.56 -7.86
N GLY A 26 16.53 11.92 -8.02
CA GLY A 26 16.00 13.25 -7.72
C GLY A 26 16.28 14.29 -8.80
N LEU A 27 16.93 13.95 -9.92
CA LEU A 27 17.22 14.91 -11.00
C LEU A 27 15.93 15.49 -11.61
N SER A 28 14.86 14.69 -11.72
CA SER A 28 13.54 15.13 -12.19
C SER A 28 12.90 16.18 -11.28
N ASP A 29 13.24 16.17 -10.00
CA ASP A 29 12.69 17.06 -8.97
C ASP A 29 13.66 18.20 -8.63
N GLY A 30 14.79 18.29 -9.35
CA GLY A 30 15.84 19.28 -9.09
C GLY A 30 16.64 19.02 -7.81
N LEU A 31 16.50 17.83 -7.21
CA LEU A 31 17.18 17.44 -5.98
C LEU A 31 18.16 16.30 -6.29
N ILE A 32 19.43 16.51 -5.97
CA ILE A 32 20.43 15.43 -6.04
C ILE A 32 20.44 14.70 -4.70
N THR A 33 19.87 13.51 -4.69
CA THR A 33 19.83 12.68 -3.47
C THR A 33 21.04 11.75 -3.46
N PRO A 34 21.93 11.80 -2.44
CA PRO A 34 23.06 10.88 -2.34
C PRO A 34 22.58 9.44 -2.23
N VAL A 35 23.28 8.52 -2.88
CA VAL A 35 23.01 7.09 -2.78
C VAL A 35 23.31 6.64 -1.36
N HIS A 36 22.34 5.93 -0.75
CA HIS A 36 22.55 5.40 0.61
C HIS A 36 23.71 4.37 0.58
N PRO A 37 24.69 4.45 1.51
CA PRO A 37 25.86 3.58 1.49
C PRO A 37 25.52 2.08 1.57
N ASN A 38 24.42 1.74 2.26
CA ASN A 38 23.92 0.37 2.40
C ASN A 38 22.42 0.28 2.11
N PRO A 39 21.99 0.31 0.84
CA PRO A 39 20.56 0.39 0.48
C PRO A 39 19.77 -0.84 0.91
N PHE A 40 20.36 -2.04 0.85
CA PHE A 40 19.70 -3.28 1.28
C PHE A 40 19.51 -3.36 2.81
N ALA A 41 20.46 -2.85 3.58
CA ALA A 41 20.32 -2.78 5.03
C ALA A 41 19.23 -1.77 5.43
N ALA A 42 19.16 -0.64 4.74
CA ALA A 42 18.09 0.34 4.94
C ALA A 42 16.71 -0.27 4.59
N ALA A 43 16.57 -0.91 3.44
CA ALA A 43 15.35 -1.59 3.05
C ALA A 43 14.96 -2.70 4.04
N GLY A 44 15.91 -3.50 4.50
CA GLY A 44 15.68 -4.52 5.54
C GLY A 44 15.20 -3.92 6.85
N THR A 45 15.72 -2.76 7.23
CA THR A 45 15.28 -2.02 8.42
C THR A 45 13.83 -1.55 8.29
N GLU A 46 13.44 -1.05 7.12
CA GLU A 46 12.06 -0.65 6.86
C GLU A 46 11.10 -1.84 6.86
N LEU A 47 11.45 -2.91 6.17
CA LEU A 47 10.64 -4.13 6.11
C LEU A 47 10.44 -4.74 7.50
N THR A 48 11.49 -4.81 8.30
CA THR A 48 11.37 -5.32 9.68
C THR A 48 10.54 -4.41 10.57
N ALA A 49 10.49 -3.10 10.33
CA ALA A 49 9.64 -2.18 11.07
C ALA A 49 8.14 -2.41 10.83
N MET A 50 7.77 -3.01 9.69
CA MET A 50 6.38 -3.34 9.34
C MET A 50 5.91 -4.68 9.94
N LEU A 51 6.82 -5.56 10.35
CA LEU A 51 6.46 -6.86 10.88
C LEU A 51 5.86 -6.73 12.29
N PRO A 52 4.69 -7.32 12.55
CA PRO A 52 4.11 -7.35 13.89
C PRO A 52 5.07 -8.00 14.88
N GLY A 53 5.37 -7.35 15.99
CA GLY A 53 6.28 -7.85 17.02
C GLY A 53 7.75 -7.46 16.86
N SER A 54 8.26 -7.17 15.67
CA SER A 54 9.64 -6.72 15.49
C SER A 54 9.89 -5.36 16.16
N HIS A 55 8.86 -4.52 16.25
CA HIS A 55 8.91 -3.25 16.94
C HIS A 55 9.16 -3.41 18.45
N PHE A 56 8.54 -4.40 19.10
CA PHE A 56 8.82 -4.74 20.50
C PHE A 56 10.28 -5.14 20.73
N TYR A 57 10.80 -6.01 19.85
CA TYR A 57 12.19 -6.45 19.90
C TYR A 57 13.14 -5.27 19.75
N ARG A 58 12.87 -4.34 18.85
CA ARG A 58 13.67 -3.13 18.67
C ARG A 58 13.59 -2.18 19.86
N LEU A 59 12.38 -1.94 20.40
CA LEU A 59 12.21 -1.15 21.62
C LEU A 59 12.95 -1.77 22.80
N TRP A 60 12.94 -3.09 22.90
CA TRP A 60 13.66 -3.82 23.94
C TRP A 60 15.19 -3.71 23.78
N LEU A 61 15.72 -3.95 22.58
CA LEU A 61 17.17 -3.99 22.32
C LEU A 61 17.83 -2.61 22.31
N PHE A 62 17.15 -1.60 21.81
CA PHE A 62 17.74 -0.28 21.58
C PHE A 62 17.39 0.74 22.66
N GLY A 63 16.90 0.28 23.82
CA GLY A 63 16.62 1.15 24.97
C GLY A 63 15.51 2.15 24.70
N GLY A 64 14.50 1.73 23.92
CA GLY A 64 13.32 2.54 23.66
C GLY A 64 12.61 2.93 24.95
N ASP A 65 11.97 4.10 24.92
CA ASP A 65 11.24 4.64 26.06
C ASP A 65 10.17 3.62 26.54
N LEU A 66 10.16 3.33 27.83
CA LEU A 66 9.17 2.47 28.48
C LEU A 66 7.75 2.92 28.14
N ARG A 67 7.53 4.22 27.99
CA ARG A 67 6.26 4.79 27.57
C ARG A 67 5.84 4.31 26.17
N ALA A 68 6.77 4.26 25.23
CA ALA A 68 6.49 3.77 23.86
C ALA A 68 6.13 2.28 23.87
N LEU A 69 6.82 1.48 24.69
CA LEU A 69 6.50 0.07 24.90
C LEU A 69 5.08 -0.10 25.47
N MET A 70 4.75 0.65 26.52
CA MET A 70 3.44 0.59 27.17
C MET A 70 2.31 1.00 26.18
N ILE A 71 2.50 2.05 25.39
CA ILE A 71 1.54 2.47 24.38
C ILE A 71 1.31 1.35 23.36
N ASN A 72 2.37 0.69 22.91
CA ASN A 72 2.26 -0.39 21.93
C ASN A 72 1.56 -1.63 22.53
N LEU A 73 1.83 -1.97 23.79
CA LEU A 73 1.15 -3.05 24.52
C LEU A 73 -0.35 -2.74 24.71
N ILE A 74 -0.69 -1.51 25.06
CA ILE A 74 -2.09 -1.08 25.18
C ILE A 74 -2.79 -1.18 23.81
N ALA A 75 -2.15 -0.71 22.75
CA ALA A 75 -2.70 -0.82 21.40
C ALA A 75 -2.91 -2.28 20.99
N LEU A 76 -1.94 -3.17 21.26
CA LEU A 76 -2.07 -4.60 20.99
C LEU A 76 -3.28 -5.19 21.73
N THR A 77 -3.42 -4.88 23.04
CA THR A 77 -4.54 -5.39 23.86
C THR A 77 -5.88 -4.88 23.35
N LEU A 78 -6.01 -3.59 23.02
CA LEU A 78 -7.24 -3.00 22.52
C LEU A 78 -7.62 -3.58 21.15
N ILE A 79 -6.68 -3.67 20.23
CA ILE A 79 -6.91 -4.22 18.88
C ILE A 79 -7.27 -5.69 18.96
N SER A 80 -6.57 -6.49 19.78
CA SER A 80 -6.87 -7.91 19.98
C SER A 80 -8.25 -8.11 20.62
N SER A 81 -8.59 -7.32 21.64
CA SER A 81 -9.90 -7.38 22.31
C SER A 81 -11.03 -7.04 21.33
N LEU A 82 -10.84 -6.01 20.51
CA LEU A 82 -11.81 -5.65 19.48
C LEU A 82 -11.94 -6.75 18.42
N ALA A 83 -10.84 -7.32 17.94
CA ALA A 83 -10.85 -8.41 16.98
C ALA A 83 -11.59 -9.66 17.52
N ILE A 84 -11.35 -10.01 18.78
CA ILE A 84 -12.06 -11.12 19.47
C ILE A 84 -13.55 -10.81 19.58
N PHE A 85 -13.92 -9.59 20.00
CA PHE A 85 -15.31 -9.18 20.10
C PHE A 85 -16.04 -9.25 18.75
N LEU A 86 -15.43 -8.75 17.69
CA LEU A 86 -16.01 -8.80 16.35
C LEU A 86 -16.07 -10.23 15.79
N TYR A 87 -15.10 -11.07 16.14
CA TYR A 87 -15.15 -12.51 15.87
C TYR A 87 -16.35 -13.18 16.53
N GLN A 88 -16.63 -12.88 17.79
CA GLN A 88 -17.78 -13.46 18.50
C GLN A 88 -19.13 -13.11 17.85
N ILE A 89 -19.23 -11.92 17.24
CA ILE A 89 -20.45 -11.48 16.54
C ILE A 89 -20.58 -12.11 15.16
N SER A 90 -19.47 -12.17 14.38
CA SER A 90 -19.51 -12.55 12.97
C SER A 90 -19.13 -13.99 12.68
N GLY A 91 -18.48 -14.68 13.63
CA GLY A 91 -18.00 -16.05 13.46
C GLY A 91 -16.79 -16.23 12.52
N ASN A 92 -16.27 -15.16 11.91
CA ASN A 92 -15.19 -15.23 10.93
C ASN A 92 -13.81 -14.95 11.55
N THR A 93 -13.16 -16.00 12.04
CA THR A 93 -11.85 -15.91 12.71
C THR A 93 -10.76 -15.36 11.79
N ILE A 94 -10.70 -15.83 10.54
CA ILE A 94 -9.64 -15.48 9.59
C ILE A 94 -9.68 -13.98 9.28
N GLN A 95 -10.86 -13.44 9.02
CA GLN A 95 -11.06 -12.04 8.70
C GLN A 95 -10.58 -11.12 9.83
N TRP A 96 -11.04 -11.37 11.05
CA TRP A 96 -10.74 -10.50 12.18
C TRP A 96 -9.32 -10.63 12.69
N THR A 97 -8.73 -11.84 12.60
CA THR A 97 -7.31 -12.03 12.89
C THR A 97 -6.43 -11.30 11.89
N ALA A 98 -6.71 -11.44 10.59
CA ALA A 98 -5.95 -10.76 9.54
C ALA A 98 -6.07 -9.23 9.65
N LEU A 99 -7.28 -8.71 9.88
CA LEU A 99 -7.53 -7.29 10.05
C LEU A 99 -6.85 -6.74 11.30
N GLY A 100 -6.95 -7.45 12.43
CA GLY A 100 -6.28 -7.07 13.68
C GLY A 100 -4.75 -7.02 13.54
N MET A 101 -4.15 -8.01 12.88
CA MET A 101 -2.71 -8.01 12.58
C MET A 101 -2.32 -6.84 11.68
N GLY A 102 -3.11 -6.54 10.64
CA GLY A 102 -2.85 -5.43 9.74
C GLY A 102 -2.92 -4.07 10.45
N VAL A 103 -3.96 -3.85 11.26
CA VAL A 103 -4.13 -2.62 12.04
C VAL A 103 -3.00 -2.46 13.06
N PHE A 104 -2.62 -3.54 13.75
CA PHE A 104 -1.50 -3.50 14.70
C PHE A 104 -0.16 -3.24 14.01
N ALA A 105 0.08 -3.85 12.84
CA ALA A 105 1.28 -3.59 12.04
C ALA A 105 1.37 -2.12 11.62
N ALA A 106 0.27 -1.55 11.13
CA ALA A 106 0.20 -0.14 10.74
C ALA A 106 0.45 0.80 11.94
N PHE A 107 -0.14 0.51 13.09
CA PHE A 107 0.09 1.27 14.33
C PHE A 107 1.56 1.20 14.79
N SER A 108 2.14 -0.01 14.83
CA SER A 108 3.53 -0.22 15.23
C SER A 108 4.50 0.47 14.28
N TRP A 109 4.21 0.43 12.97
CA TRP A 109 4.99 1.15 11.97
C TRP A 109 4.91 2.67 12.19
N ALA A 110 3.72 3.23 12.40
CA ALA A 110 3.54 4.66 12.65
C ALA A 110 4.29 5.10 13.92
N GLN A 111 4.23 4.33 14.99
CA GLN A 111 4.98 4.57 16.21
C GLN A 111 6.50 4.49 15.99
N SER A 112 6.96 3.50 15.22
CA SER A 112 8.37 3.37 14.83
C SER A 112 8.84 4.58 14.03
N LEU A 113 8.03 5.06 13.10
CA LEU A 113 8.32 6.25 12.32
C LEU A 113 8.41 7.49 13.21
N GLN A 114 7.50 7.65 14.16
CA GLN A 114 7.51 8.77 15.11
C GLN A 114 8.79 8.83 15.96
N LEU A 115 9.31 7.67 16.36
CA LEU A 115 10.52 7.59 17.17
C LEU A 115 11.80 7.76 16.36
N ARG A 116 11.81 7.26 15.12
CA ARG A 116 13.00 7.20 14.27
C ARG A 116 13.17 8.43 13.41
N ASP A 117 12.08 8.95 12.87
CA ASP A 117 12.03 10.12 11.98
C ASP A 117 10.83 11.00 12.31
N PRO A 118 10.89 11.77 13.42
CA PRO A 118 9.81 12.67 13.81
C PRO A 118 9.40 13.67 12.74
N PRO A 119 10.32 14.27 11.93
CA PRO A 119 9.93 15.16 10.84
C PRO A 119 9.06 14.47 9.79
N ALA A 120 9.41 13.25 9.35
CA ALA A 120 8.61 12.48 8.40
C ALA A 120 7.24 12.12 8.99
N PHE A 121 7.20 11.71 10.26
CA PHE A 121 5.94 11.45 10.96
C PHE A 121 5.04 12.69 11.00
N HIS A 122 5.58 13.85 11.39
CA HIS A 122 4.81 15.10 11.43
C HIS A 122 4.35 15.51 10.03
N LEU A 123 5.15 15.30 9.01
CA LEU A 123 4.76 15.59 7.64
C LEU A 123 3.56 14.73 7.22
N LEU A 124 3.60 13.43 7.46
CA LEU A 124 2.54 12.48 7.08
C LEU A 124 1.24 12.69 7.86
N PHE A 125 1.34 12.87 9.18
CA PHE A 125 0.17 12.85 10.06
C PHE A 125 -0.35 14.24 10.45
N ASN A 126 0.45 15.31 10.35
CA ASN A 126 0.02 16.67 10.68
C ASN A 126 -0.36 17.50 9.46
N THR A 127 0.12 17.15 8.25
CA THR A 127 -0.27 17.84 7.03
C THR A 127 -1.64 17.33 6.56
N PHE A 128 -2.62 18.20 6.46
CA PHE A 128 -4.00 17.81 6.09
C PHE A 128 -4.08 17.03 4.78
N THR A 129 -3.40 17.52 3.74
CA THR A 129 -3.38 16.86 2.41
C THR A 129 -2.80 15.45 2.49
N LEU A 130 -1.70 15.26 3.23
CA LEU A 130 -1.06 13.95 3.36
C LEU A 130 -1.91 13.00 4.22
N ARG A 131 -2.59 13.48 5.26
CA ARG A 131 -3.58 12.67 6.01
C ARG A 131 -4.70 12.18 5.10
N CYS A 132 -5.22 13.06 4.25
CA CYS A 132 -6.23 12.67 3.26
C CYS A 132 -5.71 11.60 2.30
N ALA A 133 -4.46 11.72 1.84
CA ALA A 133 -3.83 10.72 0.99
C ALA A 133 -3.63 9.38 1.71
N VAL A 134 -3.13 9.40 2.95
CA VAL A 134 -2.92 8.18 3.78
C VAL A 134 -4.22 7.42 4.02
N ILE A 135 -5.36 8.10 4.09
CA ILE A 135 -6.67 7.46 4.22
C ILE A 135 -7.27 7.12 2.86
N GLY A 136 -7.14 8.02 1.89
CA GLY A 136 -7.76 7.89 0.57
C GLY A 136 -7.19 6.75 -0.27
N PHE A 137 -5.86 6.60 -0.33
CA PHE A 137 -5.25 5.53 -1.12
C PHE A 137 -5.63 4.11 -0.66
N PRO A 138 -5.58 3.77 0.63
CA PRO A 138 -6.08 2.47 1.10
C PRO A 138 -7.57 2.27 0.83
N SER A 139 -8.39 3.31 0.95
CA SER A 139 -9.82 3.22 0.66
C SER A 139 -10.08 2.93 -0.83
N MET A 140 -9.37 3.60 -1.72
CA MET A 140 -9.42 3.30 -3.16
C MET A 140 -8.94 1.89 -3.47
N ALA A 141 -7.84 1.46 -2.87
CA ALA A 141 -7.31 0.11 -3.03
C ALA A 141 -8.34 -0.93 -2.55
N PHE A 142 -8.97 -0.71 -1.41
CA PHE A 142 -10.01 -1.59 -0.88
C PHE A 142 -11.18 -1.75 -1.86
N ILE A 143 -11.67 -0.65 -2.44
CA ILE A 143 -12.75 -0.67 -3.44
C ILE A 143 -12.29 -1.42 -4.69
N THR A 144 -11.11 -1.09 -5.22
CA THR A 144 -10.58 -1.70 -6.45
C THR A 144 -10.37 -3.20 -6.30
N TYR A 145 -9.73 -3.64 -5.22
CA TYR A 145 -9.54 -5.07 -4.94
C TYR A 145 -10.86 -5.77 -4.62
N GLY A 146 -11.78 -5.12 -3.92
CA GLY A 146 -13.11 -5.66 -3.65
C GLY A 146 -13.89 -5.92 -4.93
N ILE A 147 -13.96 -4.94 -5.82
CA ILE A 147 -14.61 -5.09 -7.12
C ILE A 147 -13.90 -6.16 -7.96
N GLY A 148 -12.57 -6.10 -8.06
CA GLY A 148 -11.79 -7.06 -8.83
C GLY A 148 -11.96 -8.51 -8.36
N PHE A 149 -12.09 -8.73 -7.06
CA PHE A 149 -12.27 -10.06 -6.49
C PHE A 149 -13.70 -10.60 -6.64
N TRP A 150 -14.70 -9.74 -6.43
CA TRP A 150 -16.10 -10.17 -6.43
C TRP A 150 -16.79 -10.14 -7.79
N SER A 151 -16.33 -9.31 -8.72
CA SER A 151 -16.94 -9.22 -10.07
C SER A 151 -16.87 -10.54 -10.84
N PRO A 152 -15.74 -11.28 -10.91
CA PRO A 152 -15.66 -12.52 -11.65
C PRO A 152 -16.68 -13.59 -11.21
N PRO A 153 -16.89 -13.86 -9.91
CA PRO A 153 -17.91 -14.83 -9.49
C PRO A 153 -19.33 -14.27 -9.51
N PHE A 154 -19.51 -12.95 -9.49
CA PHE A 154 -20.84 -12.32 -9.49
C PHE A 154 -21.54 -12.48 -10.85
N PHE A 155 -20.87 -12.14 -11.95
CA PHE A 155 -21.51 -12.13 -13.28
C PHE A 155 -22.05 -13.50 -13.70
N PRO A 156 -21.32 -14.60 -13.58
CA PRO A 156 -21.87 -15.94 -13.91
C PRO A 156 -23.07 -16.33 -13.05
N ARG A 157 -23.11 -15.92 -11.78
CA ARG A 157 -24.20 -16.27 -10.86
C ARG A 157 -25.45 -15.41 -11.05
N ALA A 158 -25.28 -14.13 -11.34
CA ALA A 158 -26.38 -13.18 -11.42
C ALA A 158 -26.96 -13.05 -12.85
N HIS A 159 -26.12 -13.26 -13.87
CA HIS A 159 -26.48 -13.04 -15.27
C HIS A 159 -26.31 -14.27 -16.17
N GLU A 160 -25.98 -15.44 -15.61
CA GLU A 160 -25.81 -16.69 -16.35
C GLU A 160 -24.79 -16.62 -17.51
N VAL A 161 -23.86 -15.68 -17.44
CA VAL A 161 -22.81 -15.48 -18.44
C VAL A 161 -21.69 -16.49 -18.19
N SER A 162 -21.10 -17.03 -19.27
CA SER A 162 -19.97 -17.96 -19.10
C SER A 162 -18.76 -17.31 -18.42
N ALA A 163 -17.97 -18.09 -17.68
CA ALA A 163 -16.76 -17.59 -17.01
C ALA A 163 -15.75 -17.00 -18.01
N SER A 164 -15.66 -17.54 -19.23
CA SER A 164 -14.80 -17.06 -20.30
C SER A 164 -15.22 -15.70 -20.82
N GLU A 165 -16.52 -15.50 -21.06
CA GLU A 165 -17.07 -14.21 -21.49
C GLU A 165 -16.91 -13.16 -20.40
N THR A 166 -17.21 -13.52 -19.15
CA THR A 166 -17.01 -12.63 -18.00
C THR A 166 -15.56 -12.16 -17.90
N GLY A 167 -14.60 -13.07 -18.00
CA GLY A 167 -13.17 -12.73 -17.99
C GLY A 167 -12.81 -11.78 -19.12
N THR A 168 -13.23 -12.08 -20.35
CA THR A 168 -12.94 -11.23 -21.52
C THR A 168 -13.52 -9.81 -21.36
N ILE A 169 -14.76 -9.68 -20.90
CA ILE A 169 -15.42 -8.38 -20.71
C ILE A 169 -14.73 -7.58 -19.61
N LEU A 170 -14.45 -8.21 -18.46
CA LEU A 170 -13.82 -7.55 -17.33
C LEU A 170 -12.40 -7.11 -17.66
N ASP A 171 -11.61 -7.97 -18.32
CA ASP A 171 -10.23 -7.67 -18.69
C ASP A 171 -10.14 -6.55 -19.71
N LEU A 172 -10.99 -6.58 -20.76
CA LEU A 172 -11.07 -5.50 -21.76
C LEU A 172 -11.52 -4.18 -21.12
N THR A 173 -12.51 -4.22 -20.26
CA THR A 173 -13.02 -3.03 -19.56
C THR A 173 -11.91 -2.45 -18.64
N ALA A 174 -11.21 -3.30 -17.91
CA ALA A 174 -10.11 -2.89 -17.04
C ALA A 174 -8.93 -2.32 -17.87
N ALA A 175 -8.58 -2.95 -18.99
CA ALA A 175 -7.50 -2.49 -19.85
C ALA A 175 -7.82 -1.14 -20.51
N ILE A 176 -8.98 -1.02 -21.11
CA ILE A 176 -9.43 0.23 -21.78
C ILE A 176 -9.64 1.34 -20.73
N GLY A 177 -10.35 1.02 -19.66
CA GLY A 177 -10.62 1.97 -18.57
C GLY A 177 -9.35 2.43 -17.86
N GLY A 178 -8.43 1.51 -17.57
CA GLY A 178 -7.15 1.82 -16.97
C GLY A 178 -6.28 2.69 -17.87
N TRP A 179 -6.10 2.27 -19.13
CA TRP A 179 -5.30 3.03 -20.09
C TRP A 179 -5.88 4.43 -20.34
N SER A 180 -7.19 4.52 -20.62
CA SER A 180 -7.82 5.80 -20.87
C SER A 180 -7.85 6.69 -19.62
N GLY A 181 -8.15 6.12 -18.46
CA GLY A 181 -8.18 6.86 -17.19
C GLY A 181 -6.84 7.48 -16.84
N VAL A 182 -5.75 6.71 -16.92
CA VAL A 182 -4.40 7.22 -16.64
C VAL A 182 -3.99 8.27 -17.68
N THR A 183 -4.22 8.00 -18.98
CA THR A 183 -3.79 8.91 -20.04
C THR A 183 -4.60 10.22 -20.03
N LEU A 184 -5.93 10.11 -20.01
CA LEU A 184 -6.81 11.29 -20.00
C LEU A 184 -6.69 12.06 -18.68
N GLY A 185 -6.58 11.35 -17.55
CA GLY A 185 -6.37 11.95 -16.23
C GLY A 185 -5.07 12.76 -16.18
N GLY A 186 -3.97 12.21 -16.70
CA GLY A 186 -2.69 12.91 -16.79
C GLY A 186 -2.75 14.17 -17.67
N VAL A 187 -3.29 14.04 -18.88
CA VAL A 187 -3.45 15.16 -19.80
C VAL A 187 -4.36 16.25 -19.23
N LEU A 188 -5.46 15.83 -18.59
CA LEU A 188 -6.39 16.76 -17.96
C LEU A 188 -5.75 17.49 -16.78
N ALA A 189 -5.04 16.77 -15.93
CA ALA A 189 -4.30 17.36 -14.79
C ALA A 189 -3.25 18.36 -15.25
N ASP A 190 -2.52 18.07 -16.35
CA ASP A 190 -1.55 19.00 -16.91
C ASP A 190 -2.19 20.27 -17.50
N LYS A 191 -3.32 20.14 -18.16
CA LYS A 191 -4.09 21.30 -18.68
C LYS A 191 -4.67 22.14 -17.54
N LEU A 192 -5.24 21.50 -16.53
CA LEU A 192 -5.84 22.20 -15.39
C LEU A 192 -4.80 22.87 -14.49
N ARG A 193 -3.53 22.44 -14.54
CA ARG A 193 -2.44 23.09 -13.82
C ARG A 193 -2.30 24.58 -14.13
N GLY A 194 -2.63 24.99 -15.38
CA GLY A 194 -2.65 26.40 -15.76
C GLY A 194 -3.73 27.22 -15.04
N TRP A 195 -4.78 26.57 -14.55
CA TRP A 195 -5.91 27.22 -13.86
C TRP A 195 -5.79 27.11 -12.34
N SER A 196 -5.19 26.05 -11.83
CA SER A 196 -4.98 25.83 -10.41
C SER A 196 -3.69 25.06 -10.13
N PRO A 197 -2.79 25.61 -9.29
CA PRO A 197 -1.58 24.88 -8.86
C PRO A 197 -1.88 23.55 -8.17
N ARG A 198 -3.13 23.37 -7.67
CA ARG A 198 -3.58 22.16 -6.96
C ARG A 198 -4.18 21.09 -7.89
N ALA A 199 -4.24 21.31 -9.20
CA ALA A 199 -4.87 20.38 -10.15
C ALA A 199 -4.13 19.03 -10.28
N LYS A 200 -2.92 18.88 -9.72
CA LYS A 200 -2.15 17.63 -9.66
C LYS A 200 -2.27 16.90 -8.32
N LEU A 201 -3.00 17.44 -7.37
CA LEU A 201 -3.32 16.81 -6.11
C LEU A 201 -4.66 16.06 -6.22
#